data_7aca49b1fc7c335c03664e07f8e7b41c
#
_entry.id   7aca49b1fc7c335c03664e07f8e7b41c
#
_cell.length_a   1.000
_cell.length_b   1.000
_cell.length_c   1.000
_cell.angle_alpha   90.00
_cell.angle_beta   90.00
_cell.angle_gamma   90.00
#
_symmetry.space_group_name_H-M   'P 1'
#
loop_
_entity.id
_entity.type
_entity.pdbx_description
1 polymer ?
#
loop_
_entity_poly.entity_id
_entity_poly.type
_entity_poly.pdbx_seq_one_letter_code
_entity_poly.pdbx_strand_id
1 'polypeptide(L)'
;MHILKLFFFFVVVLTSLNVLAESRLQKILETGKIRVGTTGDWNPMTMKDPSTNEYKGFEIEIVEQLAEDMGVNLVIIPTEWKTLVNGIVSNKYDISTSASLSAKRALSTGYTDSYFKLATVPLTLKNNLSKFQSWEDINKEGVKVAVTLGTTQEQQAKQIFPKATLNIIESPARDFQEVLAGRADAHITSNI
;
A
#
# COMPACT_ATOMS: atom_id res chain seq x y z
N MET A 1 -60.71 -11.27 6.11
CA MET A 1 -59.48 -12.04 6.09
C MET A 1 -58.40 -11.47 5.13
N HIS A 2 -58.76 -10.87 4.01
CA HIS A 2 -57.82 -10.30 3.03
C HIS A 2 -57.18 -8.98 3.48
N ILE A 3 -57.87 -8.11 4.18
CA ILE A 3 -57.38 -6.82 4.67
C ILE A 3 -56.30 -7.02 5.74
N LEU A 4 -56.46 -8.00 6.64
CA LEU A 4 -55.48 -8.31 7.67
C LEU A 4 -54.15 -8.86 7.09
N LYS A 5 -54.22 -9.63 6.01
CA LYS A 5 -53.07 -10.14 5.28
C LYS A 5 -52.31 -9.01 4.54
N LEU A 6 -53.02 -8.05 4.01
CA LEU A 6 -52.42 -6.88 3.32
C LEU A 6 -51.71 -5.95 4.30
N PHE A 7 -52.30 -5.76 5.50
CA PHE A 7 -51.67 -4.96 6.56
C PHE A 7 -50.38 -5.60 7.11
N PHE A 8 -50.37 -6.93 7.27
CA PHE A 8 -49.18 -7.64 7.71
C PHE A 8 -48.03 -7.60 6.67
N PHE A 9 -48.36 -7.66 5.38
CA PHE A 9 -47.42 -7.51 4.29
C PHE A 9 -46.78 -6.12 4.22
N PHE A 10 -47.61 -5.08 4.47
CA PHE A 10 -47.16 -3.68 4.47
C PHE A 10 -46.23 -3.37 5.68
N VAL A 11 -46.49 -3.93 6.84
CA VAL A 11 -45.63 -3.80 8.03
C VAL A 11 -44.28 -4.48 7.84
N VAL A 12 -44.23 -5.65 7.20
CA VAL A 12 -42.96 -6.37 6.92
C VAL A 12 -42.11 -5.59 5.89
N VAL A 13 -42.71 -4.93 4.92
CA VAL A 13 -41.97 -4.10 3.94
C VAL A 13 -41.38 -2.83 4.58
N LEU A 14 -42.09 -2.23 5.56
CA LEU A 14 -41.60 -1.05 6.28
C LEU A 14 -40.44 -1.34 7.26
N THR A 15 -40.31 -2.55 7.76
CA THR A 15 -39.22 -2.92 8.67
C THR A 15 -37.92 -3.30 7.93
N SER A 16 -37.96 -3.52 6.63
CA SER A 16 -36.78 -3.90 5.82
C SER A 16 -35.97 -2.71 5.27
N LEU A 17 -36.33 -1.47 5.59
CA LEU A 17 -35.73 -0.27 4.97
C LEU A 17 -34.59 0.39 5.78
N ASN A 18 -34.12 -0.20 6.87
CA ASN A 18 -33.07 0.42 7.68
C ASN A 18 -31.82 -0.46 7.90
N VAL A 19 -31.42 -1.23 6.90
CA VAL A 19 -30.02 -1.69 6.87
C VAL A 19 -29.20 -0.59 6.18
N LEU A 20 -29.01 0.53 6.85
CA LEU A 20 -27.94 1.46 6.50
C LEU A 20 -26.65 0.69 6.69
N ALA A 21 -25.94 0.41 5.60
CA ALA A 21 -24.63 -0.17 5.70
C ALA A 21 -23.77 0.75 6.58
N GLU A 22 -23.40 0.27 7.76
CA GLU A 22 -22.56 0.98 8.70
C GLU A 22 -21.29 1.46 7.98
N SER A 23 -21.03 2.76 8.00
CA SER A 23 -19.85 3.30 7.35
C SER A 23 -18.60 2.85 8.14
N ARG A 24 -17.47 2.66 7.45
CA ARG A 24 -16.21 2.31 8.10
C ARG A 24 -15.82 3.33 9.18
N LEU A 25 -16.05 4.62 8.92
CA LEU A 25 -15.81 5.69 9.90
C LEU A 25 -16.68 5.49 11.16
N GLN A 26 -17.98 5.22 10.98
CA GLN A 26 -18.86 4.98 12.11
C GLN A 26 -18.36 3.82 12.97
N LYS A 27 -17.97 2.71 12.35
CA LYS A 27 -17.40 1.56 13.04
C LYS A 27 -16.10 1.88 13.80
N ILE A 28 -15.20 2.71 13.23
CA ILE A 28 -14.00 3.18 13.91
C ILE A 28 -14.37 3.94 15.18
N LEU A 29 -15.31 4.88 15.09
CA LEU A 29 -15.75 5.70 16.23
C LEU A 29 -16.46 4.86 17.30
N GLU A 30 -17.32 3.93 16.92
CA GLU A 30 -18.04 3.05 17.85
C GLU A 30 -17.11 2.06 18.58
N THR A 31 -16.10 1.52 17.86
CA THR A 31 -15.13 0.60 18.46
C THR A 31 -14.00 1.30 19.21
N GLY A 32 -13.85 2.61 19.03
CA GLY A 32 -12.74 3.39 19.59
C GLY A 32 -11.37 2.94 19.06
N LYS A 33 -11.30 2.35 17.84
CA LYS A 33 -10.06 1.83 17.27
C LYS A 33 -10.00 2.09 15.78
N ILE A 34 -8.85 2.59 15.30
CA ILE A 34 -8.50 2.66 13.88
C ILE A 34 -7.40 1.65 13.57
N ARG A 35 -7.65 0.74 12.63
CA ARG A 35 -6.67 -0.27 12.19
C ARG A 35 -5.94 0.25 10.97
N VAL A 36 -4.61 0.30 11.02
CA VAL A 36 -3.76 0.82 9.95
C VAL A 36 -2.83 -0.25 9.44
N GLY A 37 -2.96 -0.60 8.15
CA GLY A 37 -2.06 -1.52 7.46
C GLY A 37 -0.77 -0.82 7.03
N THR A 38 0.40 -1.33 7.46
CA THR A 38 1.71 -0.81 7.05
C THR A 38 2.73 -1.93 6.87
N THR A 39 3.68 -1.73 5.96
CA THR A 39 4.70 -2.74 5.65
C THR A 39 5.89 -2.70 6.61
N GLY A 40 6.19 -1.53 7.18
CA GLY A 40 7.31 -1.37 8.12
C GLY A 40 8.69 -1.57 7.50
N ASP A 41 8.79 -1.38 6.19
CA ASP A 41 10.01 -1.70 5.44
C ASP A 41 10.45 -0.60 4.46
N TRP A 42 9.96 0.61 4.62
CA TRP A 42 10.26 1.75 3.75
C TRP A 42 10.76 2.97 4.55
N ASN A 43 12.02 2.96 4.92
CA ASN A 43 12.71 4.07 5.61
C ASN A 43 12.82 5.31 4.68
N PRO A 44 12.52 6.54 5.14
CA PRO A 44 12.10 6.94 6.50
C PRO A 44 10.58 6.96 6.73
N MET A 45 9.79 6.52 5.76
CA MET A 45 8.33 6.64 5.80
C MET A 45 7.71 5.70 6.84
N THR A 46 8.06 4.42 6.78
CA THR A 46 7.62 3.42 7.75
C THR A 46 8.72 2.38 8.00
N MET A 47 9.05 2.17 9.26
CA MET A 47 10.08 1.24 9.69
C MET A 47 9.58 0.41 10.87
N LYS A 48 9.83 -0.88 10.82
CA LYS A 48 9.63 -1.77 11.95
C LYS A 48 10.98 -2.09 12.58
N ASP A 49 11.13 -1.80 13.86
CA ASP A 49 12.31 -2.18 14.62
C ASP A 49 12.28 -3.71 14.87
N PRO A 50 13.28 -4.47 14.40
CA PRO A 50 13.28 -5.93 14.55
C PRO A 50 13.47 -6.39 15.99
N SER A 51 14.03 -5.55 16.87
CA SER A 51 14.31 -5.89 18.26
C SER A 51 13.12 -5.65 19.19
N THR A 52 12.38 -4.55 18.98
CA THR A 52 11.22 -4.15 19.79
C THR A 52 9.88 -4.48 19.13
N ASN A 53 9.87 -4.74 17.82
CA ASN A 53 8.68 -4.82 16.97
C ASN A 53 7.87 -3.53 16.87
N GLU A 54 8.38 -2.41 17.35
CA GLU A 54 7.74 -1.11 17.25
C GLU A 54 7.84 -0.55 15.84
N TYR A 55 6.82 0.20 15.45
CA TYR A 55 6.79 0.93 14.19
C TYR A 55 7.12 2.39 14.43
N LYS A 56 7.89 3.00 13.51
CA LYS A 56 8.26 4.41 13.51
C LYS A 56 8.44 4.94 12.10
N GLY A 57 8.46 6.24 11.95
CA GLY A 57 8.67 6.95 10.69
C GLY A 57 7.57 7.96 10.41
N PHE A 58 7.80 8.76 9.37
CA PHE A 58 6.93 9.89 9.01
C PHE A 58 5.44 9.51 8.92
N GLU A 59 5.12 8.38 8.26
CA GLU A 59 3.74 7.94 8.10
C GLU A 59 3.15 7.35 9.38
N ILE A 60 3.98 6.84 10.29
CA ILE A 60 3.52 6.37 11.60
C ILE A 60 3.10 7.56 12.44
N GLU A 61 3.90 8.64 12.48
CA GLU A 61 3.55 9.88 13.18
C GLU A 61 2.26 10.51 12.65
N ILE A 62 2.03 10.47 11.33
CA ILE A 62 0.76 10.93 10.73
C ILE A 62 -0.44 10.12 11.25
N VAL A 63 -0.35 8.79 11.30
CA VAL A 63 -1.50 7.98 11.72
C VAL A 63 -1.68 7.97 13.23
N GLU A 64 -0.63 8.20 14.01
CA GLU A 64 -0.71 8.46 15.45
C GLU A 64 -1.48 9.76 15.72
N GLN A 65 -1.12 10.85 15.02
CA GLN A 65 -1.83 12.14 15.13
C GLN A 65 -3.29 12.00 14.67
N LEU A 66 -3.55 11.29 13.56
CA LEU A 66 -4.91 11.04 13.11
C LEU A 66 -5.76 10.31 14.16
N ALA A 67 -5.19 9.29 14.80
CA ALA A 67 -5.89 8.56 15.84
C ALA A 67 -6.18 9.42 17.08
N GLU A 68 -5.22 10.27 17.47
CA GLU A 68 -5.39 11.25 18.54
C GLU A 68 -6.49 12.26 18.22
N ASP A 69 -6.47 12.87 17.03
CA ASP A 69 -7.47 13.84 16.58
C ASP A 69 -8.89 13.23 16.51
N MET A 70 -8.99 11.94 16.19
CA MET A 70 -10.24 11.19 16.18
C MET A 70 -10.69 10.71 17.56
N GLY A 71 -9.85 10.81 18.59
CA GLY A 71 -10.11 10.26 19.93
C GLY A 71 -10.20 8.74 19.97
N VAL A 72 -9.46 8.02 19.12
CA VAL A 72 -9.48 6.56 19.01
C VAL A 72 -8.08 5.96 19.21
N ASN A 73 -8.01 4.66 19.51
CA ASN A 73 -6.74 3.96 19.64
C ASN A 73 -6.20 3.50 18.28
N LEU A 74 -4.94 3.76 18.00
CA LEU A 74 -4.23 3.24 16.83
C LEU A 74 -3.90 1.75 17.01
N VAL A 75 -4.21 0.95 15.99
CA VAL A 75 -3.84 -0.47 15.91
C VAL A 75 -3.08 -0.71 14.61
N ILE A 76 -1.77 -0.90 14.68
CA ILE A 76 -0.94 -1.22 13.52
C ILE A 76 -1.14 -2.70 13.14
N ILE A 77 -1.45 -2.93 11.87
CA ILE A 77 -1.61 -4.27 11.29
C ILE A 77 -0.47 -4.51 10.27
N PRO A 78 0.45 -5.42 10.56
CA PRO A 78 1.50 -5.78 9.62
C PRO A 78 0.94 -6.30 8.30
N THR A 79 1.49 -5.81 7.20
CA THR A 79 1.12 -6.27 5.86
C THR A 79 2.34 -6.25 4.94
N GLU A 80 2.15 -6.67 3.69
CA GLU A 80 3.17 -6.69 2.65
C GLU A 80 2.72 -5.85 1.45
N TRP A 81 3.64 -5.38 0.63
CA TRP A 81 3.33 -4.56 -0.55
C TRP A 81 2.31 -5.21 -1.48
N LYS A 82 2.42 -6.52 -1.72
CA LYS A 82 1.50 -7.27 -2.60
C LYS A 82 0.07 -7.35 -2.05
N THR A 83 -0.12 -7.24 -0.73
CA THR A 83 -1.42 -7.37 -0.06
C THR A 83 -1.98 -6.06 0.47
N LEU A 84 -1.25 -4.95 0.31
CA LEU A 84 -1.56 -3.65 0.91
C LEU A 84 -2.98 -3.16 0.56
N VAL A 85 -3.37 -3.18 -0.71
CA VAL A 85 -4.72 -2.77 -1.15
C VAL A 85 -5.77 -3.82 -0.79
N ASN A 86 -5.43 -5.11 -0.97
CA ASN A 86 -6.38 -6.19 -0.67
C ASN A 86 -6.77 -6.25 0.81
N GLY A 87 -5.90 -5.84 1.72
CA GLY A 87 -6.21 -5.78 3.15
C GLY A 87 -7.31 -4.77 3.48
N ILE A 88 -7.42 -3.65 2.75
CA ILE A 88 -8.53 -2.70 2.86
C ILE A 88 -9.82 -3.34 2.32
N VAL A 89 -9.75 -3.94 1.12
CA VAL A 89 -10.89 -4.57 0.45
C VAL A 89 -11.47 -5.71 1.30
N SER A 90 -10.60 -6.52 1.91
CA SER A 90 -10.99 -7.65 2.77
C SER A 90 -11.29 -7.26 4.22
N ASN A 91 -11.32 -5.95 4.53
CA ASN A 91 -11.60 -5.45 5.88
C ASN A 91 -10.61 -5.92 6.96
N LYS A 92 -9.36 -6.23 6.58
CA LYS A 92 -8.29 -6.57 7.52
C LYS A 92 -7.86 -5.34 8.33
N TYR A 93 -7.84 -4.16 7.70
CA TYR A 93 -7.60 -2.85 8.30
C TYR A 93 -8.45 -1.77 7.62
N ASP A 94 -8.56 -0.62 8.26
CA ASP A 94 -9.46 0.45 7.86
C ASP A 94 -8.83 1.39 6.85
N ILE A 95 -7.57 1.72 7.06
CA ILE A 95 -6.73 2.52 6.15
C ILE A 95 -5.36 1.87 5.99
N SER A 96 -4.60 2.33 5.02
CA SER A 96 -3.20 1.96 4.81
C SER A 96 -2.37 3.19 4.49
N THR A 97 -1.13 3.20 4.96
CA THR A 97 -0.09 4.16 4.56
C THR A 97 0.64 3.66 3.30
N SER A 98 1.53 4.48 2.75
CA SER A 98 2.50 4.13 1.69
C SER A 98 1.89 3.71 0.34
N ALA A 99 0.59 3.81 0.16
CA ALA A 99 -0.08 3.36 -1.05
C ALA A 99 -0.08 4.45 -2.14
N SER A 100 0.94 4.49 -2.99
CA SER A 100 0.95 5.37 -4.16
C SER A 100 -0.33 5.22 -4.99
N LEU A 101 -0.91 6.35 -5.40
CA LEU A 101 -2.09 6.38 -6.26
C LEU A 101 -1.79 5.75 -7.63
N SER A 102 -2.64 4.84 -8.04
CA SER A 102 -2.66 4.32 -9.41
C SER A 102 -4.10 4.02 -9.84
N ALA A 103 -4.38 4.10 -11.14
CA ALA A 103 -5.71 3.81 -11.69
C ALA A 103 -6.19 2.40 -11.26
N LYS A 104 -5.30 1.40 -11.31
CA LYS A 104 -5.61 0.02 -10.91
C LYS A 104 -6.05 -0.08 -9.44
N ARG A 105 -5.36 0.61 -8.52
CA ARG A 105 -5.69 0.60 -7.09
C ARG A 105 -6.95 1.41 -6.79
N ALA A 106 -7.16 2.54 -7.48
CA ALA A 106 -8.32 3.40 -7.33
C ALA A 106 -9.65 2.73 -7.73
N LEU A 107 -9.62 1.68 -8.54
CA LEU A 107 -10.80 0.86 -8.84
C LEU A 107 -11.32 0.08 -7.62
N SER A 108 -10.52 -0.11 -6.59
CA SER A 108 -10.84 -0.97 -5.44
C SER A 108 -10.88 -0.22 -4.11
N THR A 109 -10.22 0.94 -4.01
CA THR A 109 -10.08 1.70 -2.76
C THR A 109 -10.19 3.20 -3.01
N GLY A 110 -10.73 3.94 -2.03
CA GLY A 110 -10.65 5.39 -1.98
C GLY A 110 -9.24 5.85 -1.57
N TYR A 111 -8.91 7.08 -1.90
CA TYR A 111 -7.69 7.76 -1.52
C TYR A 111 -8.00 9.10 -0.86
N THR A 112 -7.16 9.53 0.06
CA THR A 112 -7.11 10.92 0.54
C THR A 112 -6.44 11.80 -0.52
N ASP A 113 -6.42 13.10 -0.29
CA ASP A 113 -5.49 13.98 -0.99
C ASP A 113 -4.05 13.54 -0.75
N SER A 114 -3.19 13.80 -1.74
CA SER A 114 -1.78 13.44 -1.64
C SER A 114 -1.06 14.32 -0.62
N TYR A 115 -0.54 13.72 0.43
CA TYR A 115 0.25 14.41 1.46
C TYR A 115 1.77 14.42 1.15
N PHE A 116 2.22 13.62 0.18
CA PHE A 116 3.62 13.55 -0.24
C PHE A 116 3.75 13.22 -1.72
N LYS A 117 4.80 13.74 -2.39
CA LYS A 117 5.10 13.45 -3.80
C LYS A 117 6.50 12.87 -3.93
N LEU A 118 6.61 11.78 -4.64
CA LEU A 118 7.84 11.05 -4.88
C LEU A 118 8.07 10.87 -6.38
N ALA A 119 9.34 10.90 -6.76
CA ALA A 119 9.76 10.46 -8.09
C ALA A 119 10.20 9.00 -8.03
N THR A 120 9.84 8.22 -9.03
CA THR A 120 10.43 6.91 -9.26
C THR A 120 11.79 7.07 -9.90
N VAL A 121 12.80 6.42 -9.33
CA VAL A 121 14.19 6.52 -9.78
C VAL A 121 14.85 5.14 -9.83
N PRO A 122 15.78 4.91 -10.76
CA PRO A 122 16.67 3.77 -10.70
C PRO A 122 17.85 4.07 -9.77
N LEU A 123 18.25 3.09 -8.96
CA LEU A 123 19.48 3.11 -8.19
C LEU A 123 20.38 1.97 -8.62
N THR A 124 21.68 2.25 -8.72
CA THR A 124 22.73 1.30 -9.07
C THR A 124 24.00 1.54 -8.24
N LEU A 125 24.96 0.65 -8.32
CA LEU A 125 26.26 0.86 -7.70
C LEU A 125 27.02 2.01 -8.38
N LYS A 126 27.83 2.75 -7.61
CA LYS A 126 28.62 3.91 -8.13
C LYS A 126 29.50 3.56 -9.32
N ASN A 127 30.10 2.37 -9.33
CA ASN A 127 30.94 1.91 -10.43
C ASN A 127 30.15 1.55 -11.71
N ASN A 128 28.82 1.47 -11.63
CA ASN A 128 27.94 1.25 -12.79
C ASN A 128 27.32 2.55 -13.33
N LEU A 129 27.55 3.71 -12.72
CA LEU A 129 26.96 4.98 -13.14
C LEU A 129 27.31 5.38 -14.57
N SER A 130 28.54 5.06 -15.02
CA SER A 130 28.93 5.32 -16.42
C SER A 130 28.22 4.43 -17.44
N LYS A 131 27.69 3.28 -17.00
CA LYS A 131 26.95 2.32 -17.82
C LYS A 131 25.49 2.70 -17.99
N PHE A 132 24.90 3.40 -17.00
CA PHE A 132 23.46 3.75 -16.93
C PHE A 132 23.30 5.26 -16.81
N GLN A 133 23.31 5.96 -17.96
CA GLN A 133 23.15 7.41 -18.04
C GLN A 133 21.69 7.83 -18.34
N SER A 134 20.88 6.88 -18.81
CA SER A 134 19.49 7.10 -19.18
C SER A 134 18.62 5.88 -18.85
N TRP A 135 17.31 6.03 -18.94
CA TRP A 135 16.37 4.92 -18.81
C TRP A 135 16.54 3.87 -19.92
N GLU A 136 16.91 4.31 -21.13
CA GLU A 136 17.17 3.47 -22.29
C GLU A 136 18.38 2.56 -22.08
N ASP A 137 19.36 2.99 -21.28
CA ASP A 137 20.53 2.17 -20.95
C ASP A 137 20.16 1.00 -20.03
N ILE A 138 19.13 1.17 -19.21
CA ILE A 138 18.60 0.12 -18.35
C ILE A 138 17.71 -0.84 -19.16
N ASN A 139 16.99 -0.32 -20.19
CA ASN A 139 16.10 -1.11 -21.03
C ASN A 139 16.86 -1.85 -22.15
N LYS A 140 17.79 -2.71 -21.78
CA LYS A 140 18.59 -3.51 -22.74
C LYS A 140 18.57 -4.99 -22.35
N GLU A 141 18.71 -5.86 -23.34
CA GLU A 141 18.91 -7.28 -23.10
C GLU A 141 20.15 -7.51 -22.24
N GLY A 142 20.06 -8.46 -21.32
CA GLY A 142 21.12 -8.79 -20.36
C GLY A 142 21.19 -7.89 -19.14
N VAL A 143 20.48 -6.74 -19.11
CA VAL A 143 20.34 -5.91 -17.88
C VAL A 143 19.31 -6.53 -16.96
N LYS A 144 19.66 -6.66 -15.69
CA LYS A 144 18.78 -7.19 -14.63
C LYS A 144 18.32 -6.08 -13.72
N VAL A 145 17.01 -5.93 -13.55
CA VAL A 145 16.38 -4.87 -12.74
C VAL A 145 15.59 -5.50 -11.62
N ALA A 146 15.92 -5.17 -10.38
CA ALA A 146 15.19 -5.64 -9.21
C ALA A 146 14.04 -4.67 -8.88
N VAL A 147 12.88 -5.22 -8.51
CA VAL A 147 11.69 -4.48 -8.10
C VAL A 147 10.93 -5.25 -7.03
N THR A 148 10.29 -4.54 -6.11
CA THR A 148 9.47 -5.18 -5.07
C THR A 148 8.07 -5.51 -5.59
N LEU A 149 7.63 -6.75 -5.38
CA LEU A 149 6.32 -7.28 -5.79
C LEU A 149 5.17 -6.46 -5.19
N GLY A 150 4.19 -6.11 -6.03
CA GLY A 150 2.97 -5.41 -5.63
C GLY A 150 3.10 -3.89 -5.54
N THR A 151 4.29 -3.33 -5.81
CA THR A 151 4.53 -1.89 -5.83
C THR A 151 4.11 -1.24 -7.16
N THR A 152 3.97 0.08 -7.16
CA THR A 152 3.80 0.84 -8.42
C THR A 152 5.08 0.82 -9.26
N GLN A 153 6.24 0.73 -8.62
CA GLN A 153 7.55 0.59 -9.27
C GLN A 153 7.65 -0.69 -10.09
N GLU A 154 7.13 -1.81 -9.59
CA GLU A 154 7.03 -3.06 -10.37
C GLU A 154 6.20 -2.85 -11.64
N GLN A 155 5.03 -2.20 -11.52
CA GLN A 155 4.16 -1.94 -12.67
C GLN A 155 4.83 -1.03 -13.70
N GLN A 156 5.50 0.02 -13.24
CA GLN A 156 6.24 0.94 -14.09
C GLN A 156 7.45 0.25 -14.77
N ALA A 157 8.21 -0.54 -14.03
CA ALA A 157 9.35 -1.27 -14.58
C ALA A 157 8.95 -2.22 -15.71
N LYS A 158 7.82 -2.93 -15.57
CA LYS A 158 7.26 -3.78 -16.65
C LYS A 158 6.92 -3.01 -17.94
N GLN A 159 6.52 -1.73 -17.80
CA GLN A 159 6.18 -0.90 -18.94
C GLN A 159 7.41 -0.21 -19.57
N ILE A 160 8.33 0.26 -18.72
CA ILE A 160 9.48 1.06 -19.15
C ILE A 160 10.65 0.18 -19.63
N PHE A 161 10.82 -1.01 -19.03
CA PHE A 161 11.94 -1.90 -19.31
C PHE A 161 11.54 -3.25 -19.93
N PRO A 162 10.79 -3.27 -21.05
CA PRO A 162 10.33 -4.52 -21.65
C PRO A 162 11.46 -5.42 -22.19
N LYS A 163 12.69 -4.88 -22.38
CA LYS A 163 13.86 -5.64 -22.84
C LYS A 163 14.75 -6.15 -21.73
N ALA A 164 14.68 -5.52 -20.53
CA ALA A 164 15.45 -5.95 -19.38
C ALA A 164 14.82 -7.18 -18.71
N THR A 165 15.64 -7.92 -17.97
CA THR A 165 15.14 -9.00 -17.10
C THR A 165 14.72 -8.43 -15.76
N LEU A 166 13.45 -8.59 -15.37
CA LEU A 166 12.96 -8.13 -14.08
C LEU A 166 13.11 -9.22 -13.01
N ASN A 167 13.87 -8.93 -11.95
CA ASN A 167 13.92 -9.71 -10.73
C ASN A 167 12.86 -9.18 -9.77
N ILE A 168 11.73 -9.88 -9.66
CA ILE A 168 10.62 -9.46 -8.80
C ILE A 168 10.83 -10.06 -7.41
N ILE A 169 11.02 -9.18 -6.41
CA ILE A 169 11.41 -9.54 -5.05
C ILE A 169 10.19 -9.41 -4.13
N GLU A 170 9.90 -10.45 -3.40
CA GLU A 170 8.80 -10.49 -2.44
C GLU A 170 9.29 -10.11 -1.04
N SER A 171 8.55 -9.22 -0.34
CA SER A 171 8.83 -8.91 1.07
C SER A 171 8.82 -10.19 1.94
N PRO A 172 9.68 -10.27 2.96
CA PRO A 172 10.54 -9.22 3.52
C PRO A 172 11.90 -9.05 2.84
N ALA A 173 12.21 -9.79 1.77
CA ALA A 173 13.43 -9.58 1.00
C ALA A 173 13.42 -8.19 0.35
N ARG A 174 14.63 -7.64 0.13
CA ARG A 174 14.79 -6.27 -0.34
C ARG A 174 15.42 -6.26 -1.73
N ASP A 175 14.78 -5.55 -2.65
CA ASP A 175 15.24 -5.41 -4.03
C ASP A 175 16.62 -4.76 -4.16
N PHE A 176 16.95 -3.76 -3.32
CA PHE A 176 18.28 -3.15 -3.30
C PHE A 176 19.39 -4.15 -2.93
N GLN A 177 19.10 -5.18 -2.13
CA GLN A 177 20.07 -6.22 -1.78
C GLN A 177 20.47 -7.06 -3.00
N GLU A 178 19.60 -7.18 -4.00
CA GLU A 178 19.96 -7.83 -5.26
C GLU A 178 21.06 -7.07 -6.00
N VAL A 179 21.01 -5.73 -5.95
CA VAL A 179 22.05 -4.86 -6.54
C VAL A 179 23.36 -4.96 -5.76
N LEU A 180 23.30 -4.89 -4.42
CA LEU A 180 24.48 -5.00 -3.56
C LEU A 180 25.17 -6.36 -3.70
N ALA A 181 24.41 -7.42 -3.91
CA ALA A 181 24.93 -8.79 -4.10
C ALA A 181 25.32 -9.10 -5.56
N GLY A 182 25.20 -8.15 -6.49
CA GLY A 182 25.54 -8.33 -7.91
C GLY A 182 24.56 -9.23 -8.67
N ARG A 183 23.37 -9.52 -8.13
CA ARG A 183 22.33 -10.31 -8.80
C ARG A 183 21.40 -9.46 -9.66
N ALA A 184 21.41 -8.13 -9.47
CA ALA A 184 20.79 -7.15 -10.34
C ALA A 184 21.74 -5.99 -10.64
N ASP A 185 21.55 -5.34 -11.78
CA ASP A 185 22.34 -4.18 -12.21
C ASP A 185 21.81 -2.88 -11.60
N ALA A 186 20.48 -2.79 -11.43
CA ALA A 186 19.78 -1.66 -10.83
C ALA A 186 18.54 -2.15 -10.07
N HIS A 187 18.00 -1.32 -9.18
CA HIS A 187 16.65 -1.49 -8.66
C HIS A 187 15.83 -0.21 -8.84
N ILE A 188 14.51 -0.34 -8.94
CA ILE A 188 13.60 0.79 -9.14
C ILE A 188 12.89 1.09 -7.83
N THR A 189 13.07 2.31 -7.35
CA THR A 189 12.57 2.78 -6.06
C THR A 189 12.09 4.23 -6.15
N SER A 190 11.88 4.87 -5.02
CA SER A 190 11.59 6.30 -4.90
C SER A 190 12.83 7.09 -4.48
N ASN A 191 12.80 8.40 -4.73
CA ASN A 191 13.90 9.34 -4.48
C ASN A 191 14.07 9.75 -3.00
N ILE A 192 13.69 8.90 -2.07
CA ILE A 192 13.91 9.04 -0.62
C ILE A 192 14.62 7.83 -0.07
#